data_57fa914c7956a1cc1561196679339963
#
_entry.id   57fa914c7956a1cc1561196679339963
#
_cell.length_a   1.000
_cell.length_b   1.000
_cell.length_c   1.000
_cell.angle_alpha   90.00
_cell.angle_beta   90.00
_cell.angle_gamma   90.00
#
_symmetry.space_group_name_H-M   'P 1'
#
loop_
_entity.id
_entity.type
_entity.pdbx_description
1 polymer ?
#
loop_
_entity_poly.entity_id
_entity_poly.type
_entity_poly.pdbx_seq_one_letter_code
_entity_poly.pdbx_strand_id
1 'polypeptide(L)'
;MMREYEGYWLKKGTVLNKKYAILGVIDEGGMGIVYLGYDKVLQQQVSIKEFFPRRFAMRMSGEEKVVVYKGRSGELFSTGLERFVNEARILARFDSLDSIVMVKDFFYENQTAYMVMERIKGQNVKQFVESQGPMEPEHVLTIMKPILYSVGEIHKEGLLHRDISPDNIVLTTDNKGVLIDFGAARFSETQDNKTMTVFFKRGYSAEEQYVEKSHKGAYTDVYGACATMYFMLTGIRPDESVKRLIRDQVVPLWRFKDIGLKRYKEQVIMRGMAVDAKKRYSSMDELCAALYSNGKSTGKWVKYGGIVCLLAACAATAIAQCSSFEKEDTTTEKSSSARVIATTKPVNKTYAPSSIPTRQTYRMCNVIGLKQSKAIKKLHTLNANLKIKVRWKISSKKNKGKVVSQKIHSKKVLFCNQSYT
;
A
#
# COMPACT_ATOMS: atom_id res chain seq x y z
N MET A 1 16.12 23.18 -8.22
CA MET A 1 16.57 24.38 -7.50
C MET A 1 16.56 24.05 -6.02
N MET A 2 17.63 24.32 -5.25
CA MET A 2 17.58 24.12 -3.79
C MET A 2 16.77 25.27 -3.18
N ARG A 3 15.94 24.96 -2.16
CA ARG A 3 15.17 25.97 -1.44
C ARG A 3 16.09 26.78 -0.50
N GLU A 4 15.72 28.00 -0.21
CA GLU A 4 16.37 28.82 0.83
C GLU A 4 16.17 28.14 2.18
N TYR A 5 17.16 28.30 3.09
CA TYR A 5 17.18 27.62 4.39
C TYR A 5 16.04 28.14 5.29
N GLU A 6 15.21 27.21 5.76
CA GLU A 6 14.24 27.43 6.82
C GLU A 6 14.83 26.95 8.15
N GLY A 7 14.67 27.74 9.20
CA GLY A 7 15.35 27.51 10.49
C GLY A 7 15.12 26.13 11.13
N TYR A 8 14.08 25.42 10.74
CA TYR A 8 13.74 24.07 11.24
C TYR A 8 14.24 22.95 10.33
N TRP A 9 14.92 23.22 9.21
CA TRP A 9 15.56 22.20 8.39
C TRP A 9 16.92 21.77 8.98
N LEU A 10 17.35 20.57 8.66
CA LEU A 10 18.72 20.16 8.95
C LEU A 10 19.70 21.02 8.14
N LYS A 11 20.75 21.48 8.81
CA LYS A 11 21.77 22.32 8.16
C LYS A 11 22.56 21.53 7.12
N LYS A 12 22.98 22.21 6.08
CA LYS A 12 23.96 21.66 5.14
C LYS A 12 25.22 21.24 5.91
N GLY A 13 25.69 20.02 5.65
CA GLY A 13 26.84 19.42 6.34
C GLY A 13 26.46 18.54 7.53
N THR A 14 25.21 18.58 8.04
CA THR A 14 24.72 17.59 9.03
C THR A 14 24.94 16.18 8.50
N VAL A 15 25.51 15.31 9.36
CA VAL A 15 25.80 13.91 8.99
C VAL A 15 24.87 12.98 9.75
N LEU A 16 23.98 12.32 9.02
CA LEU A 16 23.03 11.33 9.53
C LEU A 16 23.62 9.92 9.44
N ASN A 17 23.31 9.09 10.44
CA ASN A 17 23.77 7.71 10.56
C ASN A 17 25.28 7.55 10.29
N LYS A 18 26.09 8.54 10.66
CA LYS A 18 27.54 8.63 10.41
C LYS A 18 27.95 8.47 8.92
N LYS A 19 26.98 8.37 8.02
CA LYS A 19 27.17 7.99 6.61
C LYS A 19 26.67 9.04 5.63
N TYR A 20 25.53 9.68 5.90
CA TYR A 20 24.83 10.53 4.93
C TYR A 20 24.99 12.00 5.26
N ALA A 21 25.69 12.76 4.43
CA ALA A 21 25.82 14.21 4.59
C ALA A 21 24.68 14.95 3.90
N ILE A 22 24.01 15.87 4.59
CA ILE A 22 22.97 16.73 4.02
C ILE A 22 23.62 17.80 3.13
N LEU A 23 23.15 17.92 1.89
CA LEU A 23 23.61 18.93 0.92
C LEU A 23 22.62 20.10 0.80
N GLY A 24 21.33 19.88 1.06
CA GLY A 24 20.27 20.88 0.98
C GLY A 24 18.89 20.25 0.92
N VAL A 25 17.83 21.07 0.83
CA VAL A 25 16.44 20.61 0.74
C VAL A 25 16.01 20.57 -0.73
N ILE A 26 15.41 19.46 -1.14
CA ILE A 26 14.81 19.26 -2.47
C ILE A 26 13.35 19.65 -2.43
N ASP A 27 12.61 19.10 -1.44
CA ASP A 27 11.17 19.28 -1.31
C ASP A 27 10.72 19.21 0.16
N GLU A 28 9.53 19.76 0.41
CA GLU A 28 8.87 19.71 1.71
C GLU A 28 7.38 19.53 1.50
N GLY A 29 6.81 18.61 2.25
CA GLY A 29 5.38 18.34 2.27
C GLY A 29 4.82 18.30 3.68
N GLY A 30 3.50 18.03 3.78
CA GLY A 30 2.82 17.99 5.08
C GLY A 30 3.29 16.91 6.03
N MET A 31 4.00 15.90 5.54
CA MET A 31 4.44 14.73 6.31
C MET A 31 5.95 14.65 6.47
N GLY A 32 6.71 15.50 5.81
CA GLY A 32 8.16 15.43 5.93
C GLY A 32 8.92 16.34 4.99
N ILE A 33 10.22 16.26 5.09
CA ILE A 33 11.18 17.06 4.33
C ILE A 33 12.03 16.08 3.51
N VAL A 34 12.28 16.42 2.25
CA VAL A 34 13.16 15.64 1.37
C VAL A 34 14.45 16.42 1.15
N TYR A 35 15.56 15.85 1.60
CA TYR A 35 16.88 16.41 1.44
C TYR A 35 17.63 15.79 0.26
N LEU A 36 18.44 16.59 -0.41
CA LEU A 36 19.56 16.09 -1.18
C LEU A 36 20.65 15.69 -0.19
N GLY A 37 21.07 14.44 -0.22
CA GLY A 37 22.13 13.89 0.60
C GLY A 37 23.27 13.36 -0.23
N TYR A 38 24.39 13.06 0.43
CA TYR A 38 25.56 12.40 -0.13
C TYR A 38 25.96 11.22 0.74
N ASP A 39 25.91 10.02 0.17
CA ASP A 39 26.45 8.82 0.80
C ASP A 39 27.99 8.86 0.76
N LYS A 40 28.61 9.05 1.92
CA LYS A 40 30.07 9.18 2.05
C LYS A 40 30.79 7.86 1.78
N VAL A 41 30.13 6.72 1.96
CA VAL A 41 30.69 5.39 1.74
C VAL A 41 30.62 5.01 0.28
N LEU A 42 29.44 5.14 -0.34
CA LEU A 42 29.24 4.82 -1.75
C LEU A 42 29.59 5.97 -2.70
N GLN A 43 29.98 7.14 -2.17
CA GLN A 43 30.38 8.34 -2.92
C GLN A 43 29.34 8.77 -3.98
N GLN A 44 28.05 8.74 -3.63
CA GLN A 44 26.96 9.08 -4.54
C GLN A 44 25.90 9.96 -3.88
N GLN A 45 25.17 10.70 -4.70
CA GLN A 45 24.01 11.46 -4.23
C GLN A 45 22.84 10.53 -3.94
N VAL A 46 22.09 10.87 -2.89
CA VAL A 46 20.86 10.19 -2.46
C VAL A 46 19.77 11.21 -2.16
N SER A 47 18.53 10.78 -2.19
CA SER A 47 17.40 11.53 -1.64
C SER A 47 17.09 10.99 -0.24
N ILE A 48 16.95 11.87 0.75
CA ILE A 48 16.70 11.48 2.15
C ILE A 48 15.39 12.11 2.58
N LYS A 49 14.37 11.29 2.79
CA LYS A 49 13.07 11.73 3.30
C LYS A 49 13.06 11.59 4.81
N GLU A 50 12.85 12.70 5.49
CA GLU A 50 12.66 12.76 6.93
C GLU A 50 11.17 12.73 7.27
N PHE A 51 10.75 11.93 8.23
CA PHE A 51 9.41 12.01 8.78
C PHE A 51 9.31 13.23 9.71
N PHE A 52 8.73 14.32 9.22
CA PHE A 52 8.62 15.57 9.94
C PHE A 52 7.24 16.22 9.78
N PRO A 53 6.18 15.65 10.37
CA PRO A 53 4.84 16.21 10.30
C PRO A 53 4.73 17.43 11.21
N ARG A 54 4.89 18.64 10.66
CA ARG A 54 4.91 19.95 11.36
C ARG A 54 3.69 20.21 12.25
N ARG A 55 2.61 19.49 12.03
CA ARG A 55 1.41 19.55 12.87
C ARG A 55 1.60 18.93 14.24
N PHE A 56 2.46 17.93 14.34
CA PHE A 56 2.65 17.11 15.55
C PHE A 56 4.03 17.25 16.16
N ALA A 57 4.92 17.92 15.45
CA ALA A 57 6.30 18.08 15.88
C ALA A 57 6.88 19.40 15.38
N MET A 58 7.92 19.84 16.04
CA MET A 58 8.72 21.01 15.68
C MET A 58 10.20 20.72 15.80
N ARG A 59 11.04 21.55 15.23
CA ARG A 59 12.47 21.58 15.46
C ARG A 59 12.90 23.01 15.76
N MET A 60 13.70 23.18 16.82
CA MET A 60 14.29 24.49 17.14
C MET A 60 15.33 24.85 16.10
N SER A 61 15.41 26.13 15.78
CA SER A 61 16.41 26.61 14.80
C SER A 61 17.83 26.23 15.22
N GLY A 62 18.52 25.53 14.32
CA GLY A 62 19.88 25.09 14.54
C GLY A 62 20.05 23.76 15.26
N GLU A 63 18.99 23.18 15.81
CA GLU A 63 18.99 21.86 16.40
C GLU A 63 18.73 20.78 15.35
N GLU A 64 19.15 19.54 15.67
CA GLU A 64 18.87 18.37 14.80
C GLU A 64 17.66 17.58 15.29
N LYS A 65 17.43 17.59 16.61
CA LYS A 65 16.38 16.78 17.24
C LYS A 65 14.98 17.34 16.98
N VAL A 66 14.06 16.46 16.68
CA VAL A 66 12.62 16.74 16.57
C VAL A 66 11.99 16.75 17.96
N VAL A 67 11.22 17.77 18.26
CA VAL A 67 10.42 17.88 19.49
C VAL A 67 8.97 17.55 19.16
N VAL A 68 8.48 16.45 19.69
CA VAL A 68 7.11 15.97 19.47
C VAL A 68 6.17 16.62 20.49
N TYR A 69 5.02 17.12 20.03
CA TYR A 69 4.02 17.71 20.91
C TYR A 69 3.39 16.64 21.82
N LYS A 70 3.13 17.02 23.08
CA LYS A 70 2.56 16.11 24.09
C LYS A 70 1.10 15.72 23.79
N GLY A 71 0.61 14.69 24.47
CA GLY A 71 -0.76 14.22 24.40
C GLY A 71 -1.07 13.57 23.05
N ARG A 72 -2.27 13.80 22.54
CA ARG A 72 -2.78 13.21 21.30
C ARG A 72 -1.86 13.43 20.07
N SER A 73 -1.23 14.59 19.97
CA SER A 73 -0.27 14.86 18.90
C SER A 73 0.91 13.90 18.91
N GLY A 74 1.38 13.50 20.11
CA GLY A 74 2.42 12.50 20.27
C GLY A 74 1.99 11.11 19.84
N GLU A 75 0.76 10.70 20.16
CA GLU A 75 0.21 9.40 19.70
C GLU A 75 0.09 9.35 18.17
N LEU A 76 -0.38 10.45 17.56
CA LEU A 76 -0.48 10.57 16.11
C LEU A 76 0.89 10.56 15.44
N PHE A 77 1.86 11.26 16.00
CA PHE A 77 3.25 11.25 15.53
C PHE A 77 3.80 9.82 15.56
N SER A 78 3.69 9.11 16.68
CA SER A 78 4.19 7.73 16.82
C SER A 78 3.52 6.78 15.82
N THR A 79 2.20 6.88 15.67
CA THR A 79 1.47 6.09 14.67
C THR A 79 1.93 6.37 13.24
N GLY A 80 2.20 7.65 12.93
CA GLY A 80 2.70 8.05 11.61
C GLY A 80 4.12 7.57 11.36
N LEU A 81 4.97 7.66 12.37
CA LEU A 81 6.34 7.17 12.30
C LEU A 81 6.40 5.66 12.03
N GLU A 82 5.56 4.87 12.71
CA GLU A 82 5.46 3.43 12.45
C GLU A 82 5.03 3.13 11.01
N ARG A 83 4.05 3.89 10.48
CA ARG A 83 3.60 3.75 9.09
C ARG A 83 4.69 4.11 8.10
N PHE A 84 5.39 5.22 8.33
CA PHE A 84 6.51 5.67 7.50
C PHE A 84 7.61 4.62 7.41
N VAL A 85 8.00 4.03 8.54
CA VAL A 85 9.01 2.97 8.58
C VAL A 85 8.49 1.67 7.93
N ASN A 86 7.20 1.35 8.10
CA ASN A 86 6.62 0.18 7.45
C ASN A 86 6.56 0.35 5.92
N GLU A 87 6.26 1.56 5.43
CA GLU A 87 6.34 1.93 4.02
C GLU A 87 7.75 1.67 3.47
N ALA A 88 8.78 2.20 4.15
CA ALA A 88 10.17 1.97 3.76
C ALA A 88 10.53 0.48 3.69
N ARG A 89 10.09 -0.31 4.68
CA ARG A 89 10.32 -1.76 4.72
C ARG A 89 9.65 -2.52 3.58
N ILE A 90 8.45 -2.10 3.19
CA ILE A 90 7.74 -2.72 2.06
C ILE A 90 8.45 -2.35 0.77
N LEU A 91 8.72 -1.06 0.53
CA LEU A 91 9.37 -0.58 -0.69
C LEU A 91 10.77 -1.17 -0.88
N ALA A 92 11.53 -1.37 0.18
CA ALA A 92 12.86 -1.98 0.12
C ALA A 92 12.87 -3.44 -0.39
N ARG A 93 11.70 -4.10 -0.55
CA ARG A 93 11.60 -5.44 -1.15
C ARG A 93 11.42 -5.41 -2.66
N PHE A 94 11.19 -4.24 -3.22
CA PHE A 94 10.88 -4.04 -4.64
C PHE A 94 12.04 -3.34 -5.38
N ASP A 95 13.27 -3.67 -5.01
CA ASP A 95 14.50 -3.14 -5.60
C ASP A 95 14.65 -3.47 -7.10
N SER A 96 13.94 -4.49 -7.58
CA SER A 96 13.91 -4.91 -8.99
C SER A 96 12.89 -4.16 -9.85
N LEU A 97 12.07 -3.26 -9.27
CA LEU A 97 11.07 -2.48 -10.01
C LEU A 97 11.62 -1.13 -10.46
N ASP A 98 12.21 -1.05 -11.64
CA ASP A 98 12.85 0.15 -12.20
C ASP A 98 11.96 1.40 -12.28
N SER A 99 10.64 1.25 -12.20
CA SER A 99 9.68 2.36 -12.28
C SER A 99 9.18 2.87 -10.91
N ILE A 100 9.76 2.36 -9.82
CA ILE A 100 9.53 2.81 -8.45
C ILE A 100 10.88 3.22 -7.85
N VAL A 101 10.90 4.32 -7.11
CA VAL A 101 12.11 4.78 -6.44
C VAL A 101 12.66 3.71 -5.48
N MET A 102 13.92 3.33 -5.65
CA MET A 102 14.57 2.34 -4.81
C MET A 102 14.88 2.90 -3.42
N VAL A 103 14.45 2.19 -2.38
CA VAL A 103 14.84 2.47 -0.98
C VAL A 103 16.15 1.76 -0.68
N LYS A 104 17.18 2.53 -0.37
CA LYS A 104 18.54 2.03 -0.07
C LYS A 104 18.78 1.75 1.40
N ASP A 105 18.16 2.54 2.29
CA ASP A 105 18.36 2.45 3.73
C ASP A 105 17.21 3.12 4.48
N PHE A 106 17.00 2.76 5.74
CA PHE A 106 16.14 3.52 6.65
C PHE A 106 16.64 3.36 8.09
N PHE A 107 16.58 4.43 8.88
CA PHE A 107 17.06 4.44 10.25
C PHE A 107 16.32 5.46 11.12
N TYR A 108 16.46 5.28 12.45
CA TYR A 108 15.96 6.21 13.44
C TYR A 108 17.10 7.08 13.95
N GLU A 109 16.92 8.40 13.93
CA GLU A 109 17.83 9.38 14.49
C GLU A 109 17.03 10.66 14.81
N ASN A 110 17.57 11.54 15.65
CA ASN A 110 16.97 12.84 15.96
C ASN A 110 15.50 12.78 16.42
N GLN A 111 15.09 11.71 17.11
CA GLN A 111 13.70 11.43 17.54
C GLN A 111 12.69 11.32 16.40
N THR A 112 13.13 11.00 15.19
CA THR A 112 12.33 10.72 14.02
C THR A 112 12.91 9.53 13.24
N ALA A 113 12.47 9.34 11.98
CA ALA A 113 13.04 8.36 11.07
C ALA A 113 13.35 8.98 9.71
N TYR A 114 14.32 8.40 9.07
CA TYR A 114 14.80 8.77 7.75
C TYR A 114 14.69 7.59 6.80
N MET A 115 14.26 7.84 5.57
CA MET A 115 14.26 6.90 4.45
C MET A 115 15.24 7.42 3.41
N VAL A 116 16.27 6.65 3.12
CA VAL A 116 17.25 6.97 2.09
C VAL A 116 16.87 6.26 0.79
N MET A 117 16.74 7.03 -0.26
CA MET A 117 16.32 6.56 -1.58
C MET A 117 17.40 6.92 -2.61
N GLU A 118 17.38 6.23 -3.73
CA GLU A 118 18.18 6.64 -4.87
C GLU A 118 17.82 8.06 -5.33
N ARG A 119 18.80 8.76 -5.89
CA ARG A 119 18.57 10.09 -6.45
C ARG A 119 18.19 9.97 -7.93
N ILE A 120 16.90 10.11 -8.22
CA ILE A 120 16.42 10.15 -9.61
C ILE A 120 16.79 11.51 -10.22
N LYS A 121 17.55 11.48 -11.31
CA LYS A 121 17.89 12.67 -12.10
C LYS A 121 16.87 12.84 -13.22
N GLY A 122 16.22 13.99 -13.27
CA GLY A 122 15.20 14.30 -14.27
C GLY A 122 14.28 15.43 -13.83
N GLN A 123 13.24 15.66 -14.60
CA GLN A 123 12.16 16.58 -14.25
C GLN A 123 10.88 15.81 -14.03
N ASN A 124 9.98 16.31 -13.19
CA ASN A 124 8.71 15.62 -13.03
C ASN A 124 7.77 15.85 -14.22
N VAL A 125 6.80 14.95 -14.39
CA VAL A 125 5.84 14.99 -15.51
C VAL A 125 5.08 16.32 -15.56
N LYS A 126 4.78 16.93 -14.42
CA LYS A 126 4.10 18.23 -14.39
C LYS A 126 4.97 19.31 -15.04
N GLN A 127 6.22 19.43 -14.60
CA GLN A 127 7.18 20.39 -15.15
C GLN A 127 7.39 20.16 -16.65
N PHE A 128 7.47 18.89 -17.08
CA PHE A 128 7.59 18.55 -18.48
C PHE A 128 6.39 19.07 -19.29
N VAL A 129 5.16 18.73 -18.88
CA VAL A 129 3.93 19.13 -19.60
C VAL A 129 3.72 20.63 -19.55
N GLU A 130 4.02 21.29 -18.42
CA GLU A 130 3.92 22.75 -18.31
C GLU A 130 4.92 23.49 -19.23
N SER A 131 6.09 22.89 -19.52
CA SER A 131 7.12 23.51 -20.35
C SER A 131 7.07 23.11 -21.82
N GLN A 132 6.66 21.87 -22.12
CA GLN A 132 6.69 21.30 -23.49
C GLN A 132 5.30 21.07 -24.08
N GLY A 133 4.23 21.21 -23.27
CA GLY A 133 2.87 20.89 -23.67
C GLY A 133 2.50 19.42 -23.48
N PRO A 134 1.30 19.01 -23.96
CA PRO A 134 0.81 17.64 -23.89
C PRO A 134 1.78 16.65 -24.55
N MET A 135 1.80 15.44 -24.01
CA MET A 135 2.70 14.37 -24.46
C MET A 135 2.02 13.51 -25.53
N GLU A 136 2.82 12.98 -26.45
CA GLU A 136 2.35 12.01 -27.44
C GLU A 136 1.77 10.76 -26.77
N PRO A 137 0.63 10.21 -27.25
CA PRO A 137 -0.09 9.13 -26.60
C PRO A 137 0.73 7.86 -26.39
N GLU A 138 1.51 7.45 -27.38
CA GLU A 138 2.36 6.25 -27.26
C GLU A 138 3.48 6.46 -26.23
N HIS A 139 3.96 7.71 -26.08
CA HIS A 139 4.92 8.06 -25.04
C HIS A 139 4.29 7.97 -23.64
N VAL A 140 3.08 8.52 -23.47
CA VAL A 140 2.31 8.38 -22.21
C VAL A 140 2.11 6.92 -21.85
N LEU A 141 1.70 6.10 -22.82
CA LEU A 141 1.46 4.67 -22.59
C LEU A 141 2.76 3.93 -22.26
N THR A 142 3.87 4.28 -22.88
CA THR A 142 5.18 3.67 -22.61
C THR A 142 5.68 3.99 -21.21
N ILE A 143 5.55 5.24 -20.78
CA ILE A 143 5.94 5.69 -19.42
C ILE A 143 5.04 5.04 -18.36
N MET A 144 3.74 5.03 -18.58
CA MET A 144 2.79 4.59 -17.56
C MET A 144 2.72 3.06 -17.39
N LYS A 145 3.00 2.28 -18.43
CA LYS A 145 2.90 0.82 -18.39
C LYS A 145 3.72 0.19 -17.26
N PRO A 146 5.03 0.43 -17.14
CA PRO A 146 5.83 -0.14 -16.05
C PRO A 146 5.41 0.41 -14.67
N ILE A 147 5.00 1.67 -14.56
CA ILE A 147 4.50 2.27 -13.31
C ILE A 147 3.23 1.54 -12.85
N LEU A 148 2.24 1.36 -13.73
CA LEU A 148 0.99 0.67 -13.39
C LEU A 148 1.24 -0.78 -12.95
N TYR A 149 2.14 -1.49 -13.65
CA TYR A 149 2.55 -2.85 -13.28
C TYR A 149 3.17 -2.86 -11.88
N SER A 150 4.15 -1.99 -11.63
CA SER A 150 4.87 -1.93 -10.35
C SER A 150 3.95 -1.57 -9.19
N VAL A 151 3.02 -0.63 -9.38
CA VAL A 151 2.01 -0.30 -8.37
C VAL A 151 1.09 -1.50 -8.11
N GLY A 152 0.74 -2.27 -9.14
CA GLY A 152 -0.01 -3.53 -9.00
C GLY A 152 0.70 -4.54 -8.12
N GLU A 153 2.01 -4.74 -8.30
CA GLU A 153 2.81 -5.64 -7.45
C GLU A 153 2.85 -5.17 -5.99
N ILE A 154 3.02 -3.86 -5.77
CA ILE A 154 3.03 -3.27 -4.42
C ILE A 154 1.67 -3.40 -3.74
N HIS A 155 0.57 -3.30 -4.48
CA HIS A 155 -0.79 -3.52 -3.96
C HIS A 155 -0.98 -4.94 -3.41
N LYS A 156 -0.30 -5.96 -3.95
CA LYS A 156 -0.36 -7.35 -3.46
C LYS A 156 0.22 -7.49 -2.04
N GLU A 157 1.14 -6.60 -1.67
CA GLU A 157 1.68 -6.50 -0.30
C GLU A 157 0.80 -5.61 0.63
N GLY A 158 -0.33 -5.12 0.13
CA GLY A 158 -1.28 -4.31 0.90
C GLY A 158 -0.90 -2.84 1.05
N LEU A 159 0.11 -2.35 0.31
CA LEU A 159 0.49 -0.94 0.31
C LEU A 159 -0.17 -0.20 -0.85
N LEU A 160 -0.87 0.89 -0.56
CA LEU A 160 -1.46 1.81 -1.54
C LEU A 160 -0.59 3.06 -1.65
N HIS A 161 -0.42 3.58 -2.88
CA HIS A 161 0.34 4.81 -3.11
C HIS A 161 -0.43 6.07 -2.64
N ARG A 162 -1.70 6.20 -2.99
CA ARG A 162 -2.64 7.28 -2.62
C ARG A 162 -2.24 8.69 -3.08
N ASP A 163 -1.17 8.83 -3.82
CA ASP A 163 -0.66 10.11 -4.31
C ASP A 163 -0.05 10.03 -5.72
N ILE A 164 -0.59 9.15 -6.58
CA ILE A 164 -0.16 9.10 -7.98
C ILE A 164 -0.60 10.39 -8.66
N SER A 165 0.38 11.16 -9.13
CA SER A 165 0.16 12.47 -9.74
C SER A 165 1.38 12.89 -10.57
N PRO A 166 1.25 13.88 -11.47
CA PRO A 166 2.36 14.33 -12.32
C PRO A 166 3.56 14.87 -11.55
N ASP A 167 3.36 15.38 -10.34
CA ASP A 167 4.45 15.85 -9.48
C ASP A 167 5.33 14.69 -8.97
N ASN A 168 4.74 13.51 -8.81
CA ASN A 168 5.37 12.33 -8.20
C ASN A 168 5.90 11.32 -9.24
N ILE A 169 5.87 11.65 -10.52
CA ILE A 169 6.50 10.85 -11.58
C ILE A 169 7.65 11.66 -12.16
N VAL A 170 8.87 11.18 -12.01
CA VAL A 170 10.08 11.80 -12.58
C VAL A 170 10.41 11.12 -13.90
N LEU A 171 10.56 11.91 -14.94
CA LEU A 171 11.08 11.49 -16.24
C LEU A 171 12.60 11.53 -16.19
N THR A 172 13.21 10.40 -16.36
CA THR A 172 14.66 10.25 -16.40
C THR A 172 15.22 10.72 -17.76
N THR A 173 16.53 10.88 -17.86
CA THR A 173 17.19 11.29 -19.12
C THR A 173 17.04 10.27 -20.24
N ASP A 174 16.76 9.01 -19.93
CA ASP A 174 16.43 7.93 -20.89
C ASP A 174 14.92 7.76 -21.10
N ASN A 175 14.13 8.79 -20.78
CA ASN A 175 12.69 8.86 -20.98
C ASN A 175 11.86 7.76 -20.28
N LYS A 176 12.37 7.21 -19.18
CA LYS A 176 11.60 6.32 -18.30
C LYS A 176 10.89 7.14 -17.23
N GLY A 177 9.72 6.67 -16.83
CA GLY A 177 9.01 7.23 -15.69
C GLY A 177 9.35 6.47 -14.41
N VAL A 178 9.74 7.19 -13.35
CA VAL A 178 9.93 6.64 -12.01
C VAL A 178 8.97 7.31 -11.05
N LEU A 179 8.13 6.51 -10.42
CA LEU A 179 7.18 6.96 -9.39
C LEU A 179 7.92 7.11 -8.07
N ILE A 180 7.83 8.30 -7.51
CA ILE A 180 8.44 8.66 -6.23
C ILE A 180 7.36 8.96 -5.19
N ASP A 181 7.73 9.02 -3.94
CA ASP A 181 6.93 9.54 -2.82
C ASP A 181 5.60 8.80 -2.59
N PHE A 182 5.69 7.61 -2.03
CA PHE A 182 4.51 6.87 -1.55
C PHE A 182 3.82 7.62 -0.40
N GLY A 183 2.55 7.98 -0.60
CA GLY A 183 1.77 8.75 0.36
C GLY A 183 1.13 7.90 1.47
N ALA A 184 1.63 6.70 1.76
CA ALA A 184 1.05 5.78 2.75
C ALA A 184 1.08 6.33 4.19
N ALA A 185 1.99 7.27 4.46
CA ALA A 185 2.02 8.01 5.73
C ALA A 185 0.83 8.97 5.91
N ARG A 186 -0.03 9.16 4.89
CA ARG A 186 -1.26 9.92 5.03
C ARG A 186 -2.17 9.22 6.03
N PHE A 187 -2.34 9.85 7.17
CA PHE A 187 -3.18 9.35 8.24
C PHE A 187 -4.62 9.18 7.77
N SER A 188 -5.13 7.95 7.74
CA SER A 188 -6.55 7.73 7.90
C SER A 188 -6.81 7.60 9.39
N GLU A 189 -7.36 8.63 10.00
CA GLU A 189 -7.61 8.66 11.43
C GLU A 189 -8.66 7.64 11.88
N THR A 190 -8.39 7.13 13.07
CA THR A 190 -9.34 6.49 13.94
C THR A 190 -10.25 7.52 14.58
N GLN A 191 -11.52 7.33 14.38
CA GLN A 191 -12.75 7.60 15.12
C GLN A 191 -13.07 8.98 15.73
N ASP A 192 -12.14 9.89 16.02
CA ASP A 192 -12.51 11.15 16.65
C ASP A 192 -11.62 12.32 16.21
N ASN A 193 -11.90 12.99 15.09
CA ASN A 193 -11.75 14.44 15.08
C ASN A 193 -11.78 15.19 13.76
N LYS A 194 -12.33 16.38 13.90
CA LYS A 194 -12.67 17.44 12.96
C LYS A 194 -11.50 18.27 12.40
N THR A 195 -10.23 17.86 12.48
CA THR A 195 -9.13 18.78 12.16
C THR A 195 -7.87 18.13 11.56
N MET A 196 -7.99 17.27 10.56
CA MET A 196 -6.83 16.94 9.74
C MET A 196 -6.99 17.39 8.31
N THR A 197 -6.24 18.41 7.94
CA THR A 197 -6.08 18.80 6.55
C THR A 197 -5.23 17.73 5.88
N VAL A 198 -5.87 16.74 5.30
CA VAL A 198 -5.20 15.83 4.36
C VAL A 198 -4.84 16.69 3.17
N PHE A 199 -3.57 16.76 2.81
CA PHE A 199 -3.14 17.47 1.62
C PHE A 199 -3.57 16.65 0.39
N PHE A 200 -4.77 16.95 -0.10
CA PHE A 200 -5.28 16.37 -1.33
C PHE A 200 -4.62 17.05 -2.53
N LYS A 201 -4.12 16.29 -3.48
CA LYS A 201 -3.72 16.82 -4.77
C LYS A 201 -4.96 17.04 -5.64
N ARG A 202 -5.32 18.30 -5.78
CA ARG A 202 -6.48 18.75 -6.55
C ARG A 202 -6.47 18.12 -7.95
N GLY A 203 -7.57 17.46 -8.31
CA GLY A 203 -7.74 16.78 -9.59
C GLY A 203 -7.22 15.35 -9.65
N TYR A 204 -6.25 14.96 -8.80
CA TYR A 204 -5.63 13.64 -8.81
C TYR A 204 -6.07 12.75 -7.65
N SER A 205 -6.56 13.33 -6.56
CA SER A 205 -7.11 12.57 -5.43
C SER A 205 -8.53 12.13 -5.70
N ALA A 206 -8.80 10.84 -5.49
CA ALA A 206 -10.12 10.26 -5.63
C ALA A 206 -11.07 10.72 -4.51
N GLU A 207 -12.39 10.66 -4.74
CA GLU A 207 -13.40 11.22 -3.84
C GLU A 207 -13.39 10.54 -2.47
N GLU A 208 -13.19 9.24 -2.43
CA GLU A 208 -13.13 8.47 -1.19
C GLU A 208 -11.94 8.87 -0.29
N GLN A 209 -10.94 9.57 -0.81
CA GLN A 209 -9.83 10.08 -0.01
C GLN A 209 -10.26 11.27 0.86
N TYR A 210 -11.24 12.05 0.41
CA TYR A 210 -11.79 13.20 1.13
C TYR A 210 -12.75 12.79 2.27
N VAL A 211 -13.21 11.55 2.26
CA VAL A 211 -14.10 11.00 3.29
C VAL A 211 -13.30 10.10 4.22
N GLU A 212 -13.21 10.50 5.49
CA GLU A 212 -12.37 9.83 6.48
C GLU A 212 -12.70 8.33 6.66
N LYS A 213 -13.98 8.01 6.82
CA LYS A 213 -14.46 6.64 7.05
C LYS A 213 -14.63 5.81 5.77
N SER A 214 -14.35 6.37 4.60
CA SER A 214 -14.45 5.65 3.34
C SER A 214 -13.32 4.63 3.21
N HIS A 215 -13.65 3.47 2.69
CA HIS A 215 -12.66 2.45 2.36
C HIS A 215 -11.81 2.93 1.17
N LYS A 216 -10.49 2.82 1.29
CA LYS A 216 -9.51 3.08 0.22
C LYS A 216 -8.98 1.74 -0.26
N GLY A 217 -8.81 1.60 -1.57
CA GLY A 217 -8.34 0.36 -2.19
C GLY A 217 -7.50 0.65 -3.43
N ALA A 218 -7.13 -0.39 -4.17
CA ALA A 218 -6.37 -0.26 -5.41
C ALA A 218 -7.06 0.68 -6.43
N TYR A 219 -8.39 0.70 -6.45
CA TYR A 219 -9.20 1.62 -7.27
C TYR A 219 -8.97 3.11 -6.97
N THR A 220 -8.44 3.45 -5.79
CA THR A 220 -8.05 4.83 -5.44
C THR A 220 -6.83 5.25 -6.26
N ASP A 221 -5.84 4.38 -6.38
CA ASP A 221 -4.64 4.63 -7.18
C ASP A 221 -4.94 4.54 -8.68
N VAL A 222 -5.91 3.70 -9.09
CA VAL A 222 -6.43 3.69 -10.48
C VAL A 222 -6.93 5.07 -10.89
N TYR A 223 -7.68 5.76 -10.01
CA TYR A 223 -8.13 7.13 -10.29
C TYR A 223 -6.94 8.08 -10.48
N GLY A 224 -5.98 8.09 -9.56
CA GLY A 224 -4.80 8.96 -9.64
C GLY A 224 -3.97 8.72 -10.90
N ALA A 225 -3.76 7.45 -11.26
CA ALA A 225 -3.04 7.07 -12.48
C ALA A 225 -3.76 7.55 -13.75
N CYS A 226 -5.07 7.33 -13.86
CA CYS A 226 -5.86 7.76 -15.01
C CYS A 226 -5.97 9.29 -15.10
N ALA A 227 -6.11 9.99 -13.96
CA ALA A 227 -6.09 11.44 -13.91
C ALA A 227 -4.73 12.02 -14.33
N THR A 228 -3.65 11.32 -13.97
CA THR A 228 -2.30 11.67 -14.42
C THR A 228 -2.14 11.48 -15.92
N MET A 229 -2.58 10.34 -16.46
CA MET A 229 -2.59 10.12 -17.93
C MET A 229 -3.44 11.15 -18.67
N TYR A 230 -4.59 11.52 -18.13
CA TYR A 230 -5.42 12.58 -18.69
C TYR A 230 -4.66 13.91 -18.78
N PHE A 231 -3.97 14.31 -17.71
CA PHE A 231 -3.14 15.51 -17.71
C PHE A 231 -1.99 15.42 -18.71
N MET A 232 -1.29 14.29 -18.77
CA MET A 232 -0.19 14.08 -19.73
C MET A 232 -0.66 14.24 -21.17
N LEU A 233 -1.85 13.76 -21.50
CA LEU A 233 -2.43 13.79 -22.85
C LEU A 233 -3.03 15.14 -23.24
N THR A 234 -3.52 15.93 -22.27
CA THR A 234 -4.29 17.13 -22.54
C THR A 234 -3.61 18.43 -22.08
N GLY A 235 -2.63 18.33 -21.18
CA GLY A 235 -2.10 19.50 -20.46
C GLY A 235 -3.09 20.09 -19.44
N ILE A 236 -4.29 19.54 -19.33
CA ILE A 236 -5.38 20.09 -18.50
C ILE A 236 -5.51 19.26 -17.23
N ARG A 237 -5.40 19.90 -16.08
CA ARG A 237 -5.69 19.26 -14.79
C ARG A 237 -7.19 19.02 -14.66
N PRO A 238 -7.63 17.77 -14.36
CA PRO A 238 -9.04 17.51 -14.09
C PRO A 238 -9.56 18.31 -12.88
N ASP A 239 -10.86 18.57 -12.86
CA ASP A 239 -11.51 19.12 -11.66
C ASP A 239 -11.39 18.17 -10.47
N GLU A 240 -11.44 18.75 -9.27
CA GLU A 240 -11.42 17.97 -8.03
C GLU A 240 -12.58 16.96 -8.00
N SER A 241 -12.31 15.71 -7.63
CA SER A 241 -13.31 14.63 -7.62
C SER A 241 -14.56 14.97 -6.83
N VAL A 242 -14.44 15.70 -5.71
CA VAL A 242 -15.60 16.17 -4.92
C VAL A 242 -16.45 17.22 -5.65
N LYS A 243 -15.86 18.07 -6.49
CA LYS A 243 -16.63 19.00 -7.34
C LYS A 243 -17.35 18.24 -8.45
N ARG A 244 -16.70 17.23 -9.01
CA ARG A 244 -17.26 16.37 -10.04
C ARG A 244 -18.47 15.54 -9.57
N LEU A 245 -18.59 15.25 -8.27
CA LEU A 245 -19.81 14.65 -7.69
C LEU A 245 -21.06 15.51 -7.88
N ILE A 246 -20.88 16.85 -7.80
CA ILE A 246 -21.98 17.80 -7.97
C ILE A 246 -22.28 18.02 -9.46
N ARG A 247 -21.22 18.29 -10.23
CA ARG A 247 -21.28 18.50 -11.68
C ARG A 247 -19.95 18.10 -12.30
N ASP A 248 -19.97 17.01 -13.06
CA ASP A 248 -18.78 16.56 -13.79
C ASP A 248 -18.63 17.34 -15.11
N GLN A 249 -17.62 18.19 -15.15
CA GLN A 249 -17.31 19.03 -16.31
C GLN A 249 -16.03 18.62 -17.01
N VAL A 250 -15.43 17.47 -16.61
CA VAL A 250 -14.22 16.95 -17.28
C VAL A 250 -14.55 16.65 -18.74
N VAL A 251 -13.83 17.30 -19.63
CA VAL A 251 -13.99 17.09 -21.08
C VAL A 251 -13.47 15.70 -21.41
N PRO A 252 -14.29 14.80 -21.98
CA PRO A 252 -13.84 13.48 -22.34
C PRO A 252 -12.72 13.52 -23.39
N LEU A 253 -11.72 12.62 -23.29
CA LEU A 253 -10.57 12.58 -24.19
C LEU A 253 -10.97 12.57 -25.67
N TRP A 254 -12.06 11.88 -25.99
CA TRP A 254 -12.57 11.83 -27.37
C TRP A 254 -13.18 13.12 -27.93
N ARG A 255 -13.25 14.17 -27.16
CA ARG A 255 -13.65 15.50 -27.65
C ARG A 255 -12.46 16.36 -28.06
N PHE A 256 -11.26 15.95 -27.73
CA PHE A 256 -10.04 16.60 -28.23
C PHE A 256 -9.70 16.05 -29.61
N LYS A 257 -9.58 16.93 -30.61
CA LYS A 257 -9.42 16.53 -32.04
C LYS A 257 -8.09 15.85 -32.32
N ASP A 258 -7.03 16.18 -31.57
CA ASP A 258 -5.65 15.88 -31.95
C ASP A 258 -4.90 14.95 -30.94
N ILE A 259 -5.60 14.28 -30.03
CA ILE A 259 -4.92 13.37 -29.07
C ILE A 259 -4.32 12.14 -29.78
N GLY A 260 -4.93 11.66 -30.89
CA GLY A 260 -4.40 10.51 -31.64
C GLY A 260 -4.46 9.16 -30.88
N LEU A 261 -5.09 9.10 -29.73
CA LEU A 261 -5.25 7.86 -28.97
C LEU A 261 -6.42 7.01 -29.50
N LYS A 262 -6.25 5.68 -29.56
CA LYS A 262 -7.34 4.77 -29.98
C LYS A 262 -8.54 4.91 -29.04
N ARG A 263 -9.74 5.03 -29.62
CA ARG A 263 -11.00 5.30 -28.92
C ARG A 263 -11.23 4.42 -27.69
N TYR A 264 -10.94 3.13 -27.76
CA TYR A 264 -11.13 2.23 -26.61
C TYR A 264 -10.18 2.57 -25.45
N LYS A 265 -8.94 3.03 -25.72
CA LYS A 265 -7.99 3.46 -24.69
C LYS A 265 -8.45 4.75 -24.02
N GLU A 266 -9.01 5.69 -24.78
CA GLU A 266 -9.64 6.90 -24.23
C GLU A 266 -10.76 6.53 -23.24
N GLN A 267 -11.63 5.58 -23.63
CA GLN A 267 -12.71 5.09 -22.77
C GLN A 267 -12.17 4.39 -21.52
N VAL A 268 -11.06 3.65 -21.62
CA VAL A 268 -10.40 3.01 -20.47
C VAL A 268 -9.92 4.07 -19.48
N ILE A 269 -9.21 5.09 -19.93
CA ILE A 269 -8.71 6.17 -19.07
C ILE A 269 -9.88 6.90 -18.40
N MET A 270 -10.90 7.28 -19.17
CA MET A 270 -12.06 7.99 -18.65
C MET A 270 -12.85 7.14 -17.64
N ARG A 271 -12.97 5.82 -17.85
CA ARG A 271 -13.56 4.89 -16.87
C ARG A 271 -12.75 4.83 -15.58
N GLY A 272 -11.42 4.78 -15.67
CA GLY A 272 -10.54 4.80 -14.49
C GLY A 272 -10.68 6.09 -13.68
N MET A 273 -11.06 7.21 -14.33
CA MET A 273 -11.35 8.49 -13.70
C MET A 273 -12.81 8.65 -13.24
N ALA A 274 -13.66 7.62 -13.30
CA ALA A 274 -15.03 7.72 -12.79
C ALA A 274 -15.03 8.17 -11.33
N VAL A 275 -15.92 9.10 -10.96
CA VAL A 275 -15.98 9.60 -9.58
C VAL A 275 -16.43 8.50 -8.63
N ASP A 276 -17.46 7.73 -9.03
CA ASP A 276 -17.90 6.53 -8.30
C ASP A 276 -16.85 5.41 -8.41
N ALA A 277 -16.24 5.05 -7.27
CA ALA A 277 -15.22 4.00 -7.18
C ALA A 277 -15.67 2.65 -7.77
N LYS A 278 -16.97 2.31 -7.65
CA LYS A 278 -17.54 1.05 -8.17
C LYS A 278 -17.54 0.96 -9.70
N LYS A 279 -17.46 2.09 -10.39
CA LYS A 279 -17.42 2.15 -11.86
C LYS A 279 -16.00 2.05 -12.41
N ARG A 280 -14.97 2.20 -11.56
CA ARG A 280 -13.56 2.11 -11.94
C ARG A 280 -13.13 0.65 -12.13
N TYR A 281 -11.89 0.48 -12.53
CA TYR A 281 -11.18 -0.80 -12.42
C TYR A 281 -10.85 -1.07 -10.96
N SER A 282 -11.01 -2.32 -10.53
CA SER A 282 -10.82 -2.71 -9.13
C SER A 282 -9.34 -2.83 -8.74
N SER A 283 -8.46 -3.01 -9.73
CA SER A 283 -7.01 -3.18 -9.54
C SER A 283 -6.22 -2.56 -10.69
N MET A 284 -4.91 -2.40 -10.48
CA MET A 284 -3.97 -2.00 -11.55
C MET A 284 -3.85 -3.08 -12.63
N ASP A 285 -3.92 -4.36 -12.26
CA ASP A 285 -3.89 -5.46 -13.22
C ASP A 285 -5.08 -5.39 -14.20
N GLU A 286 -6.28 -5.10 -13.68
CA GLU A 286 -7.48 -4.92 -14.50
C GLU A 286 -7.36 -3.71 -15.43
N LEU A 287 -6.85 -2.58 -14.92
CA LEU A 287 -6.56 -1.40 -15.73
C LEU A 287 -5.52 -1.69 -16.84
N CYS A 288 -4.42 -2.33 -16.49
CA CYS A 288 -3.37 -2.71 -17.45
C CYS A 288 -3.92 -3.63 -18.54
N ALA A 289 -4.67 -4.65 -18.16
CA ALA A 289 -5.30 -5.57 -19.11
C ALA A 289 -6.23 -4.81 -20.10
N ALA A 290 -7.04 -3.86 -19.59
CA ALA A 290 -7.93 -3.07 -20.45
C ALA A 290 -7.17 -2.11 -21.38
N LEU A 291 -6.07 -1.49 -20.90
CA LEU A 291 -5.34 -0.45 -21.62
C LEU A 291 -4.38 -1.00 -22.67
N TYR A 292 -3.73 -2.14 -22.39
CA TYR A 292 -2.66 -2.71 -23.22
C TYR A 292 -3.07 -3.98 -23.98
N SER A 293 -4.30 -4.50 -23.79
CA SER A 293 -4.84 -5.54 -24.67
C SER A 293 -5.04 -4.98 -26.07
N ASN A 294 -4.74 -5.78 -27.09
CA ASN A 294 -4.85 -5.40 -28.51
C ASN A 294 -6.32 -5.26 -29.01
N GLY A 295 -7.25 -4.80 -28.16
CA GLY A 295 -8.66 -4.62 -28.54
C GLY A 295 -9.42 -5.92 -28.79
N LYS A 296 -8.80 -7.08 -28.62
CA LYS A 296 -9.46 -8.39 -28.70
C LYS A 296 -10.12 -8.71 -27.38
N SER A 297 -11.37 -8.29 -27.26
CA SER A 297 -12.42 -8.90 -26.46
C SER A 297 -12.22 -9.08 -24.94
N THR A 298 -12.53 -8.07 -24.14
CA THR A 298 -13.04 -8.25 -22.77
C THR A 298 -14.53 -8.69 -22.76
N GLY A 299 -15.19 -8.76 -23.91
CA GLY A 299 -16.60 -9.16 -24.04
C GLY A 299 -16.89 -10.64 -23.81
N LYS A 300 -15.89 -11.52 -23.80
CA LYS A 300 -16.09 -12.98 -23.59
C LYS A 300 -16.04 -13.41 -22.14
N TRP A 301 -15.27 -12.73 -21.28
CA TRP A 301 -15.14 -13.15 -19.89
C TRP A 301 -16.39 -12.87 -19.03
N VAL A 302 -17.16 -11.83 -19.33
CA VAL A 302 -18.43 -11.56 -18.64
C VAL A 302 -19.48 -12.62 -18.98
N LYS A 303 -19.48 -13.17 -20.21
CA LYS A 303 -20.39 -14.26 -20.60
C LYS A 303 -20.02 -15.61 -19.94
N TYR A 304 -18.72 -15.90 -19.78
CA TYR A 304 -18.29 -17.14 -19.14
C TYR A 304 -18.37 -17.09 -17.61
N GLY A 305 -18.19 -15.94 -16.97
CA GLY A 305 -18.42 -15.77 -15.54
C GLY A 305 -19.87 -16.06 -15.13
N GLY A 306 -20.84 -15.62 -15.95
CA GLY A 306 -22.25 -15.94 -15.76
C GLY A 306 -22.57 -17.42 -15.95
N ILE A 307 -21.96 -18.08 -16.94
CA ILE A 307 -22.18 -19.51 -17.24
C ILE A 307 -21.53 -20.40 -16.16
N VAL A 308 -20.34 -20.06 -15.67
CA VAL A 308 -19.69 -20.80 -14.58
C VAL A 308 -20.48 -20.69 -13.28
N CYS A 309 -21.04 -19.51 -12.96
CA CYS A 309 -21.93 -19.37 -11.81
C CYS A 309 -23.25 -20.16 -11.96
N LEU A 310 -23.82 -20.25 -13.18
CA LEU A 310 -25.01 -21.04 -13.46
C LEU A 310 -24.71 -22.54 -13.38
N LEU A 311 -23.59 -23.02 -13.90
CA LEU A 311 -23.17 -24.41 -13.80
C LEU A 311 -22.81 -24.83 -12.37
N ALA A 312 -22.20 -23.92 -11.57
CA ALA A 312 -21.94 -24.17 -10.15
C ALA A 312 -23.24 -24.24 -9.33
N ALA A 313 -24.25 -23.44 -9.66
CA ALA A 313 -25.56 -23.50 -9.02
C ALA A 313 -26.31 -24.81 -9.39
N CYS A 314 -26.24 -25.25 -10.65
CA CYS A 314 -26.83 -26.52 -11.09
C CYS A 314 -26.14 -27.74 -10.49
N ALA A 315 -24.78 -27.71 -10.31
CA ALA A 315 -24.05 -28.77 -9.65
C ALA A 315 -24.39 -28.88 -8.16
N ALA A 316 -24.57 -27.73 -7.47
CA ALA A 316 -24.97 -27.72 -6.07
C ALA A 316 -26.36 -28.28 -5.83
N THR A 317 -27.32 -28.10 -6.77
CA THR A 317 -28.66 -28.68 -6.68
C THR A 317 -28.66 -30.20 -7.01
N ALA A 318 -27.80 -30.64 -7.91
CA ALA A 318 -27.65 -32.08 -8.24
C ALA A 318 -27.01 -32.87 -7.07
N ILE A 319 -26.02 -32.28 -6.36
CA ILE A 319 -25.39 -32.91 -5.19
C ILE A 319 -26.39 -32.97 -4.00
N ALA A 320 -27.29 -31.99 -3.87
CA ALA A 320 -28.32 -32.02 -2.82
C ALA A 320 -29.41 -33.09 -3.03
N GLN A 321 -29.61 -33.54 -4.24
CA GLN A 321 -30.57 -34.60 -4.57
C GLN A 321 -29.99 -36.03 -4.52
N CYS A 322 -28.66 -36.20 -4.56
CA CYS A 322 -28.01 -37.51 -4.43
C CYS A 322 -27.69 -37.92 -2.99
N SER A 323 -27.84 -37.05 -2.00
CA SER A 323 -27.49 -37.35 -0.60
C SER A 323 -28.63 -37.91 0.26
N SER A 324 -29.76 -38.35 -0.35
CA SER A 324 -30.92 -38.90 0.36
C SER A 324 -31.06 -40.43 0.25
N PHE A 325 -30.08 -41.12 -0.29
CA PHE A 325 -30.09 -42.60 -0.27
C PHE A 325 -28.78 -43.15 0.26
N GLU A 326 -28.94 -43.95 1.26
CA GLU A 326 -28.07 -44.93 1.93
C GLU A 326 -27.59 -44.57 3.33
N LYS A 327 -28.33 -45.17 4.25
CA LYS A 327 -27.82 -45.66 5.54
C LYS A 327 -27.42 -47.11 5.32
N GLU A 328 -26.25 -47.50 5.79
CA GLU A 328 -26.11 -48.68 6.62
C GLU A 328 -24.64 -48.89 7.11
N ASP A 329 -24.62 -49.38 8.30
CA ASP A 329 -23.55 -49.77 9.22
C ASP A 329 -22.30 -50.48 8.61
N THR A 330 -21.15 -50.29 9.26
CA THR A 330 -20.52 -51.37 10.04
C THR A 330 -19.19 -50.94 10.68
N THR A 331 -19.06 -51.36 11.88
CA THR A 331 -18.07 -51.44 12.91
C THR A 331 -16.64 -51.90 12.56
N THR A 332 -15.75 -51.61 13.54
CA THR A 332 -14.49 -52.34 13.96
C THR A 332 -13.23 -51.99 13.18
N GLU A 333 -12.10 -51.83 13.79
CA GLU A 333 -11.35 -52.04 14.99
C GLU A 333 -9.89 -51.64 14.76
N LYS A 334 -9.28 -51.15 15.83
CA LYS A 334 -7.90 -51.32 16.34
C LYS A 334 -6.63 -51.18 15.47
N SER A 335 -5.71 -50.42 15.97
CA SER A 335 -4.58 -50.79 16.82
C SER A 335 -3.27 -50.16 16.40
N SER A 336 -2.66 -49.45 17.33
CA SER A 336 -1.30 -49.48 17.90
C SER A 336 -0.11 -49.24 16.96
N SER A 337 0.88 -48.49 17.29
CA SER A 337 1.84 -48.49 18.35
C SER A 337 2.92 -47.45 18.12
N ALA A 338 3.40 -46.98 19.23
CA ALA A 338 4.54 -46.10 19.39
C ALA A 338 5.88 -46.62 18.87
N ARG A 339 6.81 -45.72 18.60
CA ARG A 339 8.17 -45.82 19.11
C ARG A 339 8.93 -44.49 19.12
N VAL A 340 9.41 -44.15 20.28
CA VAL A 340 10.39 -43.15 20.64
C VAL A 340 11.77 -43.70 20.27
N ILE A 341 12.67 -42.86 19.74
CA ILE A 341 14.11 -43.00 19.94
C ILE A 341 14.73 -41.63 20.07
N ALA A 342 15.29 -41.37 21.26
CA ALA A 342 16.19 -40.26 21.53
C ALA A 342 17.63 -40.73 21.26
N THR A 343 18.48 -39.84 20.75
CA THR A 343 19.93 -39.91 20.94
C THR A 343 20.60 -38.52 20.80
N THR A 344 21.17 -38.14 21.84
CA THR A 344 22.34 -37.36 22.31
C THR A 344 23.26 -36.66 21.33
N LYS A 345 23.70 -35.47 21.84
CA LYS A 345 24.72 -34.51 21.34
C LYS A 345 26.12 -35.13 21.08
N PRO A 346 26.97 -34.41 20.33
CA PRO A 346 28.01 -33.69 21.04
C PRO A 346 28.23 -32.23 20.62
N VAL A 347 28.84 -31.52 21.54
CA VAL A 347 29.25 -30.12 21.56
C VAL A 347 30.47 -29.90 20.68
N ASN A 348 30.47 -28.82 19.86
CA ASN A 348 31.69 -28.11 19.54
C ASN A 348 31.42 -26.60 19.40
N LYS A 349 32.18 -25.84 20.17
CA LYS A 349 32.21 -24.37 20.18
C LYS A 349 33.03 -23.88 18.99
N THR A 350 32.47 -22.99 18.17
CA THR A 350 33.27 -22.02 17.43
C THR A 350 32.44 -20.75 17.20
N TYR A 351 33.11 -19.64 17.29
CA TYR A 351 32.67 -18.24 17.37
C TYR A 351 31.56 -17.84 16.40
N ALA A 352 30.54 -17.11 16.93
CA ALA A 352 29.38 -16.57 16.26
C ALA A 352 29.65 -15.23 15.60
N PRO A 353 29.07 -14.97 14.42
CA PRO A 353 28.66 -13.64 14.04
C PRO A 353 27.28 -13.37 14.62
N SER A 354 27.09 -12.14 15.09
CA SER A 354 25.89 -11.57 15.71
C SER A 354 24.59 -12.00 15.01
N SER A 355 23.77 -12.75 15.70
CA SER A 355 22.48 -13.25 15.23
C SER A 355 21.44 -12.15 15.13
N ILE A 356 20.90 -11.96 13.95
CA ILE A 356 19.59 -11.35 13.70
C ILE A 356 18.57 -12.13 14.53
N PRO A 357 17.74 -11.51 15.38
CA PRO A 357 16.76 -12.23 16.17
C PRO A 357 15.78 -12.95 15.27
N THR A 358 15.81 -14.26 15.25
CA THR A 358 14.88 -15.12 14.54
C THR A 358 13.47 -14.85 15.04
N ARG A 359 12.63 -14.29 14.19
CA ARG A 359 11.23 -13.98 14.49
C ARG A 359 10.50 -15.28 14.82
N GLN A 360 10.11 -15.46 16.07
CA GLN A 360 9.29 -16.61 16.46
C GLN A 360 7.95 -16.54 15.73
N THR A 361 7.58 -17.61 15.05
CA THR A 361 6.33 -17.74 14.32
C THR A 361 5.47 -18.84 14.95
N TYR A 362 4.15 -18.62 14.95
CA TYR A 362 3.16 -19.56 15.48
C TYR A 362 2.10 -19.83 14.41
N ARG A 363 1.57 -21.06 14.36
CA ARG A 363 0.44 -21.37 13.47
C ARG A 363 -0.88 -21.21 14.20
N MET A 364 -1.81 -20.46 13.61
CA MET A 364 -3.16 -20.28 14.16
C MET A 364 -3.90 -21.61 14.25
N CYS A 365 -4.47 -21.91 15.41
CA CYS A 365 -5.30 -23.08 15.61
C CYS A 365 -6.78 -22.81 15.28
N ASN A 366 -7.53 -23.87 14.96
CA ASN A 366 -8.97 -23.77 14.78
C ASN A 366 -9.67 -23.83 16.16
N VAL A 367 -10.53 -22.86 16.43
CA VAL A 367 -11.33 -22.73 17.65
C VAL A 367 -12.84 -22.70 17.39
N ILE A 368 -13.26 -22.82 16.12
CA ILE A 368 -14.70 -22.88 15.77
C ILE A 368 -15.34 -24.10 16.41
N GLY A 369 -16.54 -23.94 16.96
CA GLY A 369 -17.27 -24.98 17.67
C GLY A 369 -16.90 -25.17 19.15
N LEU A 370 -15.78 -24.61 19.62
CA LEU A 370 -15.40 -24.67 21.02
C LEU A 370 -16.22 -23.70 21.89
N LYS A 371 -16.45 -24.07 23.17
CA LYS A 371 -16.96 -23.11 24.17
C LYS A 371 -15.94 -21.97 24.33
N GLN A 372 -16.42 -20.75 24.61
CA GLN A 372 -15.59 -19.54 24.72
C GLN A 372 -14.35 -19.75 25.62
N SER A 373 -14.54 -20.29 26.83
CA SER A 373 -13.42 -20.51 27.79
C SER A 373 -12.35 -21.46 27.22
N LYS A 374 -12.77 -22.55 26.56
CA LYS A 374 -11.83 -23.49 25.91
C LYS A 374 -11.13 -22.87 24.72
N ALA A 375 -11.83 -22.05 23.93
CA ALA A 375 -11.26 -21.34 22.79
C ALA A 375 -10.19 -20.33 23.22
N ILE A 376 -10.48 -19.53 24.25
CA ILE A 376 -9.53 -18.55 24.82
C ILE A 376 -8.29 -19.27 25.38
N LYS A 377 -8.45 -20.32 26.18
CA LYS A 377 -7.31 -21.10 26.66
C LYS A 377 -6.43 -21.63 25.53
N LYS A 378 -7.05 -22.21 24.49
CA LYS A 378 -6.33 -22.75 23.34
C LYS A 378 -5.60 -21.66 22.53
N LEU A 379 -6.13 -20.45 22.46
CA LEU A 379 -5.46 -19.32 21.78
C LEU A 379 -4.29 -18.78 22.61
N HIS A 380 -4.43 -18.69 23.94
CA HIS A 380 -3.33 -18.25 24.81
C HIS A 380 -2.13 -19.19 24.83
N THR A 381 -2.32 -20.49 24.57
CA THR A 381 -1.19 -21.43 24.46
C THR A 381 -0.32 -21.19 23.23
N LEU A 382 -0.81 -20.42 22.22
CA LEU A 382 -0.03 -20.09 21.04
C LEU A 382 0.95 -18.94 21.30
N ASN A 383 0.53 -17.92 22.07
CA ASN A 383 1.36 -16.76 22.39
C ASN A 383 0.78 -16.03 23.61
N ALA A 384 1.60 -15.84 24.65
CA ALA A 384 1.19 -15.15 25.87
C ALA A 384 0.71 -13.70 25.65
N ASN A 385 1.17 -13.03 24.59
CA ASN A 385 0.83 -11.65 24.25
C ASN A 385 -0.36 -11.51 23.30
N LEU A 386 -1.07 -12.60 23.00
CA LEU A 386 -2.21 -12.56 22.08
C LEU A 386 -3.40 -11.80 22.70
N LYS A 387 -3.77 -10.65 22.15
CA LYS A 387 -4.99 -9.91 22.54
C LYS A 387 -6.21 -10.49 21.85
N ILE A 388 -7.08 -11.16 22.63
CA ILE A 388 -8.30 -11.82 22.10
C ILE A 388 -9.50 -10.91 22.32
N LYS A 389 -10.14 -10.46 21.24
CA LYS A 389 -11.43 -9.74 21.28
C LYS A 389 -12.57 -10.69 20.95
N VAL A 390 -13.51 -10.83 21.88
CA VAL A 390 -14.73 -11.63 21.70
C VAL A 390 -15.87 -10.70 21.27
N ARG A 391 -16.53 -11.03 20.15
CA ARG A 391 -17.77 -10.38 19.70
C ARG A 391 -18.90 -11.37 19.72
N TRP A 392 -19.99 -11.02 20.34
CA TRP A 392 -21.21 -11.83 20.37
C TRP A 392 -22.02 -11.65 19.07
N LYS A 393 -22.50 -12.75 18.53
CA LYS A 393 -23.41 -12.77 17.38
C LYS A 393 -24.61 -13.62 17.74
N ILE A 394 -25.81 -13.16 17.36
CA ILE A 394 -27.02 -13.94 17.51
C ILE A 394 -26.89 -15.21 16.66
N SER A 395 -27.14 -16.36 17.27
CA SER A 395 -27.00 -17.66 16.64
C SER A 395 -28.09 -18.61 17.16
N SER A 396 -28.28 -19.76 16.51
CA SER A 396 -29.24 -20.78 16.94
C SER A 396 -28.92 -21.30 18.34
N LYS A 397 -29.96 -21.86 19.01
CA LYS A 397 -29.80 -22.46 20.35
C LYS A 397 -28.66 -23.50 20.42
N LYS A 398 -28.38 -24.24 19.33
CA LYS A 398 -27.35 -25.25 19.22
C LYS A 398 -25.93 -24.68 19.40
N ASN A 399 -25.72 -23.41 19.05
CA ASN A 399 -24.42 -22.74 19.08
C ASN A 399 -24.23 -21.79 20.29
N LYS A 400 -25.16 -21.79 21.24
CA LYS A 400 -25.10 -20.91 22.42
C LYS A 400 -23.76 -21.10 23.17
N GLY A 401 -23.02 -20.01 23.33
CA GLY A 401 -21.71 -19.99 24.02
C GLY A 401 -20.55 -20.66 23.30
N LYS A 402 -20.72 -21.00 22.01
CA LYS A 402 -19.65 -21.55 21.15
C LYS A 402 -19.15 -20.52 20.16
N VAL A 403 -17.90 -20.66 19.72
CA VAL A 403 -17.32 -19.86 18.64
C VAL A 403 -17.94 -20.29 17.32
N VAL A 404 -18.63 -19.38 16.63
CA VAL A 404 -19.26 -19.64 15.32
C VAL A 404 -18.38 -19.24 14.14
N SER A 405 -17.44 -18.32 14.35
CA SER A 405 -16.45 -17.94 13.34
C SER A 405 -15.18 -17.38 13.99
N GLN A 406 -14.06 -17.44 13.29
CA GLN A 406 -12.82 -16.76 13.66
C GLN A 406 -12.32 -15.94 12.48
N LYS A 407 -11.81 -14.74 12.75
CA LYS A 407 -11.35 -13.80 11.70
C LYS A 407 -10.06 -14.27 11.03
N ILE A 408 -9.17 -14.90 11.79
CA ILE A 408 -7.90 -15.44 11.28
C ILE A 408 -8.08 -16.93 11.04
N HIS A 409 -7.86 -17.36 9.79
CA HIS A 409 -8.02 -18.77 9.42
C HIS A 409 -7.01 -19.66 10.15
N SER A 410 -7.44 -20.88 10.50
CA SER A 410 -6.54 -21.91 11.02
C SER A 410 -5.40 -22.19 10.03
N LYS A 411 -4.22 -22.55 10.56
CA LYS A 411 -2.97 -22.75 9.80
C LYS A 411 -2.26 -21.48 9.30
N LYS A 412 -2.86 -20.27 9.41
CA LYS A 412 -2.14 -19.03 9.10
C LYS A 412 -0.97 -18.86 10.08
N VAL A 413 0.19 -18.49 9.56
CA VAL A 413 1.37 -18.19 10.36
C VAL A 413 1.17 -16.85 11.07
N LEU A 414 1.40 -16.83 12.37
CA LEU A 414 1.35 -15.63 13.22
C LEU A 414 2.78 -15.23 13.58
N PHE A 415 3.05 -13.95 13.61
CA PHE A 415 4.35 -13.42 13.97
C PHE A 415 4.32 -12.87 15.40
N CYS A 416 5.39 -13.08 16.16
CA CYS A 416 5.58 -12.47 17.46
C CYS A 416 5.50 -10.94 17.32
N ASN A 417 4.78 -10.26 18.23
CA ASN A 417 4.56 -8.81 18.23
C ASN A 417 3.52 -8.24 17.25
N GLN A 418 2.69 -9.06 16.61
CA GLN A 418 1.52 -8.58 15.88
C GLN A 418 0.24 -8.78 16.73
N SER A 419 -0.64 -7.77 16.76
CA SER A 419 -1.97 -7.90 17.37
C SER A 419 -2.93 -8.57 16.40
N TYR A 420 -3.51 -9.69 16.80
CA TYR A 420 -4.53 -10.43 16.04
C TYR A 420 -5.87 -10.34 16.76
N THR A 421 -6.89 -9.85 16.08
CA THR A 421 -8.25 -9.70 16.62
C THR A 421 -9.27 -10.48 15.81
#